data_68ac5ef8820769591b321e3d6ba68b58
#
_entry.id   68ac5ef8820769591b321e3d6ba68b58
#
_cell.length_a   1.000
_cell.length_b   1.000
_cell.length_c   1.000
_cell.angle_alpha   90.00
_cell.angle_beta   90.00
_cell.angle_gamma   90.00
#
_symmetry.space_group_name_H-M   'P 1'
#
loop_
_entity.id
_entity.type
_entity.pdbx_description
1 polymer ?
#
loop_
_entity_poly.entity_id
_entity_poly.type
_entity_poly.pdbx_seq_one_letter_code
_entity_poly.pdbx_strand_id
1 'polypeptide(L)' 'MKNEVLNDYVFHYSPYRDQWAAVHRDYYLDYFNGVYDNVVFNESINSLTSFIVKKWHSQQKSEQ' A
#
# COMPACT_ATOMS: atom_id res chain seq x y z
N MET A 1 6.80 -9.04 -13.92
CA MET A 1 6.81 -8.68 -13.65
C MET A 1 6.11 -8.19 -13.30
N LYS A 2 5.93 -8.01 -13.09
CA LYS A 2 5.23 -7.54 -12.94
C LYS A 2 4.68 -7.05 -11.92
N ASN A 3 3.94 -6.96 -11.41
CA ASN A 3 3.22 -6.44 -10.27
C ASN A 3 3.36 -7.32 -9.04
N GLU A 4 4.49 -7.99 -8.96
CA GLU A 4 4.73 -8.86 -7.83
C GLU A 4 4.78 -8.09 -6.52
N VAL A 5 5.17 -6.83 -6.60
CA VAL A 5 5.23 -6.01 -5.40
C VAL A 5 3.85 -5.88 -4.76
N LEU A 6 2.81 -5.92 -5.57
CA LEU A 6 1.45 -5.78 -5.04
C LEU A 6 0.99 -7.02 -4.29
N ASN A 7 1.64 -8.15 -4.51
CA ASN A 7 1.27 -9.37 -3.80
C ASN A 7 1.61 -9.31 -2.32
N ASP A 8 2.50 -8.40 -1.94
CA ASP A 8 2.88 -8.25 -0.54
C ASP A 8 2.01 -7.25 0.18
N TYR A 9 1.02 -6.69 -0.51
CA TYR A 9 0.14 -5.68 0.08
C TYR A 9 -1.26 -6.20 0.24
N VAL A 10 -1.90 -5.77 1.31
CA VAL A 10 -3.31 -6.04 1.58
C VAL A 10 -4.08 -4.78 1.27
N PHE A 11 -5.12 -4.90 0.46
CA PHE A 11 -5.96 -3.77 0.09
C PHE A 11 -7.30 -3.90 0.79
N HIS A 12 -7.71 -2.83 1.42
CA HIS A 12 -8.90 -2.85 2.26
C HIS A 12 -9.64 -1.54 2.14
N TYR A 13 -10.95 -1.60 1.96
CA TYR A 13 -11.75 -0.39 1.90
C TYR A 13 -12.12 0.06 3.31
N SER A 14 -11.87 1.32 3.60
CA SER A 14 -12.17 1.89 4.90
C SER A 14 -13.46 2.73 4.79
N PRO A 15 -14.57 2.24 5.33
CA PRO A 15 -15.82 3.00 5.23
C PRO A 15 -15.80 4.30 6.03
N TYR A 16 -15.01 4.33 7.09
CA TYR A 16 -14.92 5.55 7.89
C TYR A 16 -14.24 6.68 7.14
N ARG A 17 -13.28 6.34 6.31
CA ARG A 17 -12.54 7.33 5.53
C ARG A 17 -13.06 7.47 4.13
N ASP A 18 -13.89 6.52 3.70
CA ASP A 18 -14.36 6.45 2.32
C ASP A 18 -13.17 6.40 1.37
N GLN A 19 -12.20 5.60 1.74
CA GLN A 19 -10.95 5.45 0.98
C GLN A 19 -10.47 4.02 1.04
N TRP A 20 -9.63 3.68 0.09
CA TRP A 20 -8.94 2.41 0.10
C TRP A 20 -7.64 2.53 0.87
N ALA A 21 -7.29 1.48 1.57
CA ALA A 21 -6.05 1.41 2.32
C ALA A 21 -5.19 0.30 1.75
N ALA A 22 -3.90 0.56 1.67
CA ALA A 22 -2.92 -0.46 1.28
C ALA A 22 -1.91 -0.57 2.40
N VAL A 23 -1.70 -1.78 2.89
CA VAL A 23 -0.75 -2.01 3.96
C VAL A 23 0.09 -3.22 3.60
N HIS A 24 1.40 -3.08 3.78
CA HIS A 24 2.31 -4.19 3.55
C HIS A 24 2.03 -5.28 4.58
N ARG A 25 2.13 -6.53 4.15
CA ARG A 25 1.76 -7.67 4.99
C ARG A 25 2.51 -7.69 6.31
N ASP A 26 3.73 -7.17 6.33
CA ASP A 26 4.52 -7.14 7.56
C ASP A 26 3.96 -6.20 8.61
N TYR A 27 3.10 -5.27 8.18
CA TYR A 27 2.51 -4.27 9.07
C TYR A 27 1.01 -4.44 9.21
N TYR A 28 0.49 -5.56 8.76
CA TYR A 28 -0.94 -5.78 8.73
C TYR A 28 -1.54 -5.81 10.13
N LEU A 29 -0.85 -6.45 11.06
CA LEU A 29 -1.33 -6.51 12.44
C LEU A 29 -1.31 -5.14 13.10
N ASP A 30 -0.30 -4.34 12.77
CA ASP A 30 -0.24 -2.97 13.30
C ASP A 30 -1.45 -2.18 12.83
N TYR A 31 -1.84 -2.38 11.59
CA TYR A 31 -3.00 -1.69 11.04
C TYR A 31 -4.26 -2.00 11.86
N PHE A 32 -4.46 -3.25 12.22
CA PHE A 32 -5.60 -3.63 13.02
C PHE A 32 -5.53 -3.08 14.44
N ASN A 33 -4.34 -2.78 14.91
CA ASN A 33 -4.15 -2.24 16.25
C ASN A 33 -4.15 -0.72 16.25
N GLY A 34 -4.49 -0.10 15.11
CA GLY A 34 -4.63 1.34 15.05
C GLY A 34 -3.35 2.07 14.69
N VAL A 35 -2.31 1.36 14.29
CA VAL A 35 -1.05 1.98 13.89
C VAL A 35 -1.07 2.11 12.37
N TYR A 36 -1.09 3.34 11.89
CA TYR A 36 -1.25 3.59 10.46
C TYR A 36 0.00 4.19 9.83
N ASP A 37 1.13 4.06 10.48
CA ASP A 37 2.37 4.69 10.00
C ASP A 37 2.78 4.15 8.64
N ASN A 38 2.46 2.90 8.36
CA ASN A 38 2.88 2.26 7.12
C ASN A 38 1.71 1.95 6.21
N VAL A 39 0.63 2.69 6.36
CA VAL A 39 -0.58 2.50 5.57
C VAL A 39 -0.73 3.66 4.61
N VAL A 40 -1.08 3.34 3.37
CA VAL A 40 -1.33 4.36 2.36
C VAL A 40 -2.83 4.37 2.05
N PHE A 41 -3.41 5.55 2.05
CA PHE A 41 -4.83 5.73 1.77
C PHE A 41 -5.03 6.49 0.48
N ASN A 42 -6.05 6.11 -0.28
CA ASN A 42 -6.41 6.84 -1.49
C ASN A 42 -7.86 6.52 -1.84
N GLU A 43 -8.52 7.47 -2.46
CA GLU A 43 -9.92 7.30 -2.86
C GLU A 43 -10.08 6.27 -3.97
N SER A 44 -9.06 6.11 -4.80
CA SER A 44 -9.11 5.23 -5.95
C SER A 44 -8.11 4.10 -5.77
N ILE A 45 -8.59 2.86 -5.94
CA ILE A 45 -7.69 1.72 -5.82
C ILE A 45 -6.67 1.71 -6.95
N ASN A 46 -7.04 2.22 -8.11
CA ASN A 46 -6.10 2.29 -9.22
C ASN A 46 -4.96 3.26 -8.93
N SER A 47 -5.28 4.40 -8.36
CA SER A 47 -4.25 5.36 -7.97
C SER A 47 -3.35 4.80 -6.88
N LEU A 48 -3.95 4.06 -5.97
CA LEU A 48 -3.22 3.47 -4.87
C LEU A 48 -2.20 2.45 -5.37
N THR A 49 -2.63 1.56 -6.24
CA THR A 49 -1.72 0.57 -6.79
C THR A 49 -0.62 1.22 -7.60
N SER A 50 -0.95 2.24 -8.37
CA SER A 50 0.05 2.96 -9.15
C SER A 50 1.09 3.62 -8.25
N PHE A 51 0.64 4.21 -7.16
CA PHE A 51 1.54 4.85 -6.21
C PHE A 51 2.52 3.84 -5.62
N ILE A 52 2.03 2.68 -5.25
CA ILE A 52 2.87 1.65 -4.63
C ILE A 52 3.90 1.13 -5.63
N VAL A 53 3.48 0.89 -6.85
CA VAL A 53 4.40 0.41 -7.88
C VAL A 53 5.50 1.44 -8.14
N LYS A 54 5.12 2.71 -8.22
CA LYS A 54 6.10 3.76 -8.44
C LYS A 54 7.08 3.87 -7.28
N LYS A 55 6.58 3.74 -6.08
CA LYS A 55 7.42 3.83 -4.90
C LYS A 55 8.49 2.74 -4.92
N TRP A 56 8.09 1.54 -5.27
CA TRP A 56 9.02 0.43 -5.32
C TRP A 56 10.05 0.61 -6.43
N HIS A 57 9.61 1.09 -7.57
CA HIS A 57 10.54 1.34 -8.67
C HIS A 57 11.57 2.40 -8.30
N SER A 58 11.13 3.43 -7.60
CA SER A 58 12.06 4.47 -7.17
C SER A 58 13.09 3.92 -6.21
N GLN A 59 12.67 3.07 -5.29
CA GLN A 59 13.60 2.51 -4.33
C GLN A 59 14.62 1.60 -4.99
N GLN A 60 14.17 0.82 -5.95
CA GLN A 60 15.08 -0.07 -6.65
C GLN A 60 16.08 0.72 -7.47
N LYS A 61 15.62 1.80 -8.05
CA LYS A 61 16.51 2.64 -8.83
C LYS A 61 17.61 3.22 -7.98
N SER A 62 17.27 3.64 -6.80
CA SER A 62 18.26 4.30 -5.97
C SER A 62 19.36 3.36 -5.53
N GLU A 63 19.16 2.09 -5.65
CA GLU A 63 20.18 1.13 -5.31
C GLU A 63 21.20 0.95 -6.41
N GLN A 64 20.89 1.41 -7.56
CA GLN A 64 21.80 1.31 -8.66
C GLN A 64 22.90 2.38 -8.54
#